data_a720eb5b1f58bf0f357468a6402eed70
#
_entry.id   a720eb5b1f58bf0f357468a6402eed70
#
_cell.length_a   1.000
_cell.length_b   1.000
_cell.length_c   1.000
_cell.angle_alpha   90.00
_cell.angle_beta   90.00
_cell.angle_gamma   90.00
#
_symmetry.space_group_name_H-M   'P 1'
#
loop_
_entity.id
_entity.type
_entity.pdbx_description
1 polymer ?
#
loop_
_entity_poly.entity_id
_entity_poly.type
_entity_poly.pdbx_seq_one_letter_code
_entity_poly.pdbx_strand_id
1 'polypeptide(L)'
;MQQLMENYFTLSDGAKLPRIGFGTYNEEFSDNTKAIETAIECGYRFFDTASLYETERYLGAAVRSSGLKREDFIIETKLWIDEMGYEGAKAAIEKSLKRLDMDYVDIYMIHWPRQTGKDDEDWKKLDIETWKAMEEMVDDGRVKRLGVSNFLPHHLQNLLDNCRIAPVVDQLELHPGCSQERALHYCMKNKVLPMAWSPLGRGRENALAGNEILPKLAKKYGRSIQQICLRFLIQRGILPIPKATTKEHMQSNLEVFDFALDGDDLSMLTNMPQTTWLGEHPDFHIPQMKSNPENI
;
A
#
# COMPACT_ATOMS: atom_id res chain seq x y z
N MET A 1 -16.19 19.87 -4.84
CA MET A 1 -16.08 20.16 -3.39
C MET A 1 -16.70 19.07 -2.51
N GLN A 2 -17.90 18.55 -2.83
CA GLN A 2 -18.56 17.52 -1.99
C GLN A 2 -17.75 16.20 -1.88
N GLN A 3 -17.08 15.74 -2.94
CA GLN A 3 -16.22 14.54 -2.95
C GLN A 3 -14.96 14.65 -2.06
N LEU A 4 -14.51 15.87 -1.72
CA LEU A 4 -13.32 16.09 -0.87
C LEU A 4 -13.61 15.94 0.63
N MET A 5 -14.87 15.83 1.02
CA MET A 5 -15.30 15.69 2.42
C MET A 5 -15.67 14.24 2.82
N GLU A 6 -15.69 13.31 1.88
CA GLU A 6 -15.87 11.90 2.22
C GLU A 6 -14.60 11.32 2.82
N ASN A 7 -14.71 10.68 3.98
CA ASN A 7 -13.58 10.08 4.69
C ASN A 7 -13.12 8.73 4.10
N TYR A 8 -13.70 8.31 2.96
CA TYR A 8 -13.49 6.98 2.38
C TYR A 8 -13.29 7.05 0.87
N PHE A 9 -12.47 6.15 0.33
CA PHE A 9 -12.50 5.75 -1.06
C PHE A 9 -13.47 4.58 -1.24
N THR A 10 -14.18 4.55 -2.37
CA THR A 10 -15.07 3.44 -2.72
C THR A 10 -14.38 2.56 -3.75
N LEU A 11 -14.23 1.28 -3.45
CA LEU A 11 -13.66 0.28 -4.34
C LEU A 11 -14.65 -0.12 -5.45
N SER A 12 -14.16 -0.85 -6.47
CA SER A 12 -14.98 -1.33 -7.59
C SER A 12 -16.14 -2.25 -7.18
N ASP A 13 -16.00 -2.94 -6.05
CA ASP A 13 -17.03 -3.81 -5.46
C ASP A 13 -17.99 -3.08 -4.49
N GLY A 14 -17.84 -1.76 -4.33
CA GLY A 14 -18.64 -0.92 -3.44
C GLY A 14 -18.14 -0.83 -2.00
N ALA A 15 -17.10 -1.57 -1.63
CA ALA A 15 -16.52 -1.46 -0.29
C ALA A 15 -15.83 -0.11 -0.08
N LYS A 16 -15.73 0.30 1.18
CA LYS A 16 -15.14 1.57 1.57
C LYS A 16 -13.81 1.36 2.28
N LEU A 17 -12.78 2.05 1.82
CA LEU A 17 -11.49 2.15 2.50
C LEU A 17 -11.30 3.55 3.08
N PRO A 18 -10.76 3.69 4.31
CA PRO A 18 -10.30 4.99 4.82
C PRO A 18 -9.36 5.66 3.82
N ARG A 19 -9.39 6.97 3.72
CA ARG A 19 -8.54 7.72 2.76
C ARG A 19 -7.06 7.76 3.12
N ILE A 20 -6.69 7.19 4.26
CA ILE A 20 -5.31 7.04 4.71
C ILE A 20 -5.17 5.73 5.46
N GLY A 21 -4.11 4.97 5.18
CA GLY A 21 -3.73 3.76 5.89
C GLY A 21 -2.54 3.99 6.80
N PHE A 22 -2.11 2.95 7.50
CA PHE A 22 -0.91 2.92 8.32
C PHE A 22 0.00 1.78 7.88
N GLY A 23 1.22 2.12 7.43
CA GLY A 23 2.24 1.15 7.03
C GLY A 23 3.00 0.60 8.24
N THR A 24 3.11 -0.71 8.34
CA THR A 24 3.83 -1.38 9.44
C THR A 24 5.27 -1.74 9.11
N TYR A 25 5.75 -1.52 7.88
CA TYR A 25 7.13 -1.85 7.51
C TYR A 25 8.15 -1.24 8.47
N ASN A 26 9.07 -2.07 8.96
CA ASN A 26 10.13 -1.66 9.87
C ASN A 26 11.47 -2.20 9.37
N GLU A 27 12.38 -1.29 9.01
CA GLU A 27 13.71 -1.64 8.46
C GLU A 27 14.56 -2.46 9.43
N GLU A 28 14.32 -2.32 10.74
CA GLU A 28 15.03 -3.07 11.78
C GLU A 28 14.45 -4.46 12.02
N PHE A 29 13.30 -4.80 11.39
CA PHE A 29 12.56 -6.05 11.63
C PHE A 29 12.28 -6.32 13.12
N SER A 30 12.24 -5.26 13.92
CA SER A 30 12.04 -5.31 15.37
C SER A 30 10.56 -5.16 15.75
N ASP A 31 10.25 -5.46 17.02
CA ASP A 31 8.89 -5.33 17.56
C ASP A 31 8.38 -3.88 17.45
N ASN A 32 7.31 -3.69 16.71
CA ASN A 32 6.64 -2.41 16.53
C ASN A 32 5.20 -2.40 17.07
N THR A 33 4.85 -3.37 17.92
CA THR A 33 3.50 -3.48 18.55
C THR A 33 3.06 -2.16 19.14
N LYS A 34 3.93 -1.50 19.91
CA LYS A 34 3.60 -0.22 20.58
C LYS A 34 3.27 0.91 19.58
N ALA A 35 3.97 0.97 18.44
CA ALA A 35 3.67 1.95 17.41
C ALA A 35 2.30 1.67 16.77
N ILE A 36 1.97 0.39 16.53
CA ILE A 36 0.68 -0.01 15.96
C ILE A 36 -0.45 0.27 16.96
N GLU A 37 -0.29 -0.05 18.24
CA GLU A 37 -1.26 0.30 19.31
C GLU A 37 -1.52 1.80 19.34
N THR A 38 -0.45 2.62 19.29
CA THR A 38 -0.58 4.07 19.27
C THR A 38 -1.32 4.56 18.01
N ALA A 39 -1.10 3.94 16.85
CA ALA A 39 -1.84 4.26 15.64
C ALA A 39 -3.35 3.91 15.80
N ILE A 40 -3.67 2.78 16.42
CA ILE A 40 -5.07 2.40 16.73
C ILE A 40 -5.72 3.44 17.66
N GLU A 41 -5.01 3.87 18.71
CA GLU A 41 -5.45 4.94 19.62
C GLU A 41 -5.68 6.28 18.91
N CYS A 42 -4.84 6.62 17.91
CA CYS A 42 -4.98 7.81 17.08
C CYS A 42 -6.17 7.72 16.11
N GLY A 43 -6.79 6.55 15.93
CA GLY A 43 -7.96 6.36 15.07
C GLY A 43 -7.68 5.68 13.73
N TYR A 44 -6.48 5.19 13.46
CA TYR A 44 -6.23 4.39 12.27
C TYR A 44 -7.02 3.08 12.33
N ARG A 45 -7.60 2.69 11.19
CA ARG A 45 -8.41 1.47 11.04
C ARG A 45 -8.04 0.65 9.81
N PHE A 46 -7.16 1.17 8.96
CA PHE A 46 -6.59 0.46 7.82
C PHE A 46 -5.08 0.29 8.05
N PHE A 47 -4.61 -0.96 8.07
CA PHE A 47 -3.23 -1.34 8.34
C PHE A 47 -2.68 -2.18 7.20
N ASP A 48 -1.52 -1.76 6.69
CA ASP A 48 -0.74 -2.42 5.65
C ASP A 48 0.46 -3.15 6.25
N THR A 49 0.57 -4.44 5.95
CA THR A 49 1.71 -5.29 6.31
C THR A 49 2.11 -6.19 5.12
N ALA A 50 3.05 -7.10 5.31
CA ALA A 50 3.43 -8.12 4.33
C ALA A 50 4.16 -9.28 5.03
N SER A 51 4.18 -10.47 4.40
CA SER A 51 4.94 -11.62 4.88
C SER A 51 6.43 -11.30 5.06
N LEU A 52 7.01 -10.52 4.12
CA LEU A 52 8.40 -10.07 4.17
C LEU A 52 8.72 -9.16 5.35
N TYR A 53 7.75 -8.37 5.84
CA TYR A 53 8.03 -7.33 6.86
C TYR A 53 8.26 -7.89 8.25
N GLU A 54 7.90 -9.15 8.49
CA GLU A 54 7.95 -9.82 9.80
C GLU A 54 7.10 -9.13 10.89
N THR A 55 6.23 -8.19 10.48
CA THR A 55 5.41 -7.37 11.38
C THR A 55 3.98 -7.90 11.55
N GLU A 56 3.57 -8.94 10.82
CA GLU A 56 2.22 -9.49 10.91
C GLU A 56 1.83 -9.91 12.33
N ARG A 57 2.74 -10.58 13.06
CA ARG A 57 2.51 -11.00 14.46
C ARG A 57 2.29 -9.82 15.41
N TYR A 58 2.99 -8.73 15.20
CA TYR A 58 2.86 -7.52 16.02
C TYR A 58 1.56 -6.77 15.72
N LEU A 59 1.17 -6.73 14.43
CA LEU A 59 -0.14 -6.19 14.04
C LEU A 59 -1.28 -7.00 14.64
N GLY A 60 -1.21 -8.34 14.55
CA GLY A 60 -2.21 -9.22 15.16
C GLY A 60 -2.33 -9.02 16.66
N ALA A 61 -1.20 -8.93 17.38
CA ALA A 61 -1.17 -8.66 18.81
C ALA A 61 -1.81 -7.30 19.16
N ALA A 62 -1.46 -6.22 18.44
CA ALA A 62 -1.99 -4.88 18.67
C ALA A 62 -3.50 -4.81 18.39
N VAL A 63 -4.01 -5.49 17.36
CA VAL A 63 -5.45 -5.56 17.08
C VAL A 63 -6.20 -6.25 18.21
N ARG A 64 -5.70 -7.39 18.70
CA ARG A 64 -6.33 -8.11 19.83
C ARG A 64 -6.30 -7.31 21.13
N SER A 65 -5.18 -6.64 21.44
CA SER A 65 -5.05 -5.85 22.67
C SER A 65 -5.90 -4.58 22.65
N SER A 66 -6.34 -4.11 21.49
CA SER A 66 -7.10 -2.86 21.32
C SER A 66 -8.48 -2.87 21.98
N GLY A 67 -9.07 -4.05 22.24
CA GLY A 67 -10.44 -4.21 22.72
C GLY A 67 -11.53 -3.89 21.68
N LEU A 68 -11.15 -3.55 20.44
CA LEU A 68 -12.05 -3.35 19.33
C LEU A 68 -12.33 -4.67 18.61
N LYS A 69 -13.41 -4.71 17.81
CA LYS A 69 -13.74 -5.91 17.02
C LYS A 69 -12.83 -6.02 15.80
N ARG A 70 -12.59 -7.25 15.34
CA ARG A 70 -11.81 -7.50 14.10
C ARG A 70 -12.40 -6.76 12.89
N GLU A 71 -13.73 -6.66 12.83
CA GLU A 71 -14.46 -5.99 11.75
C GLU A 71 -14.30 -4.48 11.73
N ASP A 72 -13.83 -3.88 12.82
CA ASP A 72 -13.52 -2.45 12.88
C ASP A 72 -12.22 -2.11 12.13
N PHE A 73 -11.46 -3.13 11.73
CA PHE A 73 -10.18 -3.00 11.05
C PHE A 73 -10.24 -3.52 9.61
N ILE A 74 -9.48 -2.86 8.75
CA ILE A 74 -9.12 -3.35 7.43
C ILE A 74 -7.64 -3.73 7.49
N ILE A 75 -7.37 -5.01 7.30
CA ILE A 75 -6.03 -5.58 7.35
C ILE A 75 -5.64 -6.02 5.94
N GLU A 76 -4.54 -5.47 5.46
CA GLU A 76 -3.92 -5.81 4.20
C GLU A 76 -2.58 -6.49 4.45
N THR A 77 -2.33 -7.62 3.78
CA THR A 77 -1.02 -8.26 3.75
C THR A 77 -0.68 -8.74 2.34
N LYS A 78 0.59 -9.11 2.12
CA LYS A 78 1.12 -9.41 0.80
C LYS A 78 1.96 -10.68 0.84
N LEU A 79 1.81 -11.55 -0.16
CA LEU A 79 2.76 -12.64 -0.38
C LEU A 79 4.04 -12.10 -1.03
N TRP A 80 5.17 -12.67 -0.62
CA TRP A 80 6.46 -12.29 -1.19
C TRP A 80 6.76 -13.04 -2.49
N ILE A 81 7.73 -12.55 -3.26
CA ILE A 81 8.06 -13.09 -4.59
C ILE A 81 8.49 -14.56 -4.59
N ASP A 82 9.11 -15.07 -3.53
CA ASP A 82 9.51 -16.48 -3.40
C ASP A 82 8.35 -17.40 -2.96
N GLU A 83 7.20 -16.82 -2.60
CA GLU A 83 5.96 -17.52 -2.26
C GLU A 83 4.97 -17.58 -3.45
N MET A 84 5.36 -17.12 -4.64
CA MET A 84 4.51 -17.12 -5.83
C MET A 84 4.32 -18.52 -6.41
N GLY A 85 3.28 -18.66 -7.23
CA GLY A 85 2.79 -19.91 -7.79
C GLY A 85 1.59 -20.44 -6.99
N TYR A 86 0.86 -21.38 -7.59
CA TYR A 86 -0.41 -21.85 -7.03
C TYR A 86 -0.25 -22.44 -5.62
N GLU A 87 0.64 -23.41 -5.42
CA GLU A 87 0.86 -24.04 -4.11
C GLU A 87 1.58 -23.09 -3.14
N GLY A 88 2.52 -22.28 -3.63
CA GLY A 88 3.23 -21.28 -2.83
C GLY A 88 2.28 -20.26 -2.22
N ALA A 89 1.38 -19.71 -3.02
CA ALA A 89 0.39 -18.74 -2.56
C ALA A 89 -0.57 -19.34 -1.50
N LYS A 90 -0.99 -20.60 -1.68
CA LYS A 90 -1.85 -21.30 -0.69
C LYS A 90 -1.13 -21.50 0.64
N ALA A 91 0.14 -21.86 0.61
CA ALA A 91 0.95 -22.00 1.83
C ALA A 91 1.23 -20.63 2.49
N ALA A 92 1.43 -19.58 1.68
CA ALA A 92 1.75 -18.25 2.16
C ALA A 92 0.60 -17.63 2.97
N ILE A 93 -0.66 -17.73 2.50
CA ILE A 93 -1.81 -17.18 3.24
C ILE A 93 -2.01 -17.87 4.59
N GLU A 94 -1.83 -19.19 4.65
CA GLU A 94 -1.94 -19.93 5.93
C GLU A 94 -0.92 -19.42 6.95
N LYS A 95 0.32 -19.20 6.51
CA LYS A 95 1.37 -18.64 7.36
C LYS A 95 1.03 -17.22 7.80
N SER A 96 0.55 -16.37 6.90
CA SER A 96 0.15 -14.99 7.21
C SER A 96 -1.00 -14.95 8.22
N LEU A 97 -2.05 -15.73 8.02
CA LEU A 97 -3.18 -15.83 8.95
C LEU A 97 -2.74 -16.33 10.33
N LYS A 98 -1.84 -17.32 10.37
CA LYS A 98 -1.27 -17.84 11.63
C LYS A 98 -0.46 -16.76 12.35
N ARG A 99 0.39 -15.97 11.64
CA ARG A 99 1.19 -14.90 12.25
C ARG A 99 0.29 -13.75 12.75
N LEU A 100 -0.72 -13.37 11.95
CA LEU A 100 -1.73 -12.39 12.34
C LEU A 100 -2.63 -12.89 13.48
N ASP A 101 -2.75 -14.20 13.66
CA ASP A 101 -3.72 -14.86 14.53
C ASP A 101 -5.14 -14.37 14.22
N MET A 102 -5.52 -14.53 12.93
CA MET A 102 -6.80 -14.10 12.35
C MET A 102 -7.34 -15.16 11.39
N ASP A 103 -8.67 -15.26 11.29
CA ASP A 103 -9.34 -16.19 10.38
C ASP A 103 -9.35 -15.68 8.93
N TYR A 104 -9.25 -14.36 8.73
CA TYR A 104 -9.27 -13.74 7.41
C TYR A 104 -8.49 -12.43 7.37
N VAL A 105 -8.10 -12.02 6.14
CA VAL A 105 -7.62 -10.67 5.83
C VAL A 105 -8.60 -9.95 4.89
N ASP A 106 -8.62 -8.62 4.95
CA ASP A 106 -9.54 -7.83 4.12
C ASP A 106 -9.01 -7.64 2.70
N ILE A 107 -7.69 -7.52 2.53
CA ILE A 107 -7.02 -7.43 1.23
C ILE A 107 -5.77 -8.31 1.26
N TYR A 108 -5.61 -9.17 0.25
CA TYR A 108 -4.40 -9.96 0.03
C TYR A 108 -3.79 -9.61 -1.32
N MET A 109 -2.47 -9.39 -1.36
CA MET A 109 -1.81 -8.84 -2.55
C MET A 109 -0.62 -9.67 -3.00
N ILE A 110 -0.35 -9.66 -4.32
CA ILE A 110 0.98 -9.99 -4.83
C ILE A 110 1.87 -8.76 -4.59
N HIS A 111 2.99 -8.94 -3.89
CA HIS A 111 3.86 -7.82 -3.47
C HIS A 111 4.65 -7.22 -4.65
N TRP A 112 5.08 -8.06 -5.60
CA TRP A 112 5.77 -7.68 -6.82
C TRP A 112 5.38 -8.63 -7.96
N PRO A 113 5.31 -8.14 -9.22
CA PRO A 113 4.82 -8.93 -10.36
C PRO A 113 5.79 -9.99 -10.87
N ARG A 114 7.02 -10.03 -10.36
CA ARG A 114 8.07 -10.89 -10.90
C ARG A 114 8.87 -11.55 -9.81
N GLN A 115 9.23 -12.80 -10.02
CA GLN A 115 10.13 -13.56 -9.15
C GLN A 115 11.58 -13.43 -9.64
N THR A 116 12.52 -13.26 -8.72
CA THR A 116 13.95 -13.23 -9.02
C THR A 116 14.40 -14.47 -9.78
N GLY A 117 15.17 -14.26 -10.86
CA GLY A 117 15.76 -15.36 -11.63
C GLY A 117 14.82 -16.08 -12.59
N LYS A 118 13.62 -15.56 -12.82
CA LYS A 118 12.72 -16.02 -13.86
C LYS A 118 12.91 -15.24 -15.16
N ASP A 119 12.78 -15.94 -16.29
CA ASP A 119 12.83 -15.33 -17.62
C ASP A 119 11.64 -14.39 -17.87
N ASP A 120 11.78 -13.46 -18.81
CA ASP A 120 10.79 -12.42 -19.07
C ASP A 120 9.40 -12.93 -19.50
N GLU A 121 9.29 -14.13 -20.02
CA GLU A 121 7.99 -14.72 -20.39
C GLU A 121 7.34 -15.54 -19.27
N ASP A 122 8.12 -16.06 -18.32
CA ASP A 122 7.62 -16.92 -17.25
C ASP A 122 6.82 -16.15 -16.18
N TRP A 123 7.07 -14.84 -16.01
CA TRP A 123 6.37 -14.06 -15.01
C TRP A 123 4.85 -13.99 -15.29
N LYS A 124 4.44 -13.91 -16.55
CA LYS A 124 3.01 -13.85 -16.94
C LYS A 124 2.23 -15.07 -16.46
N LYS A 125 2.82 -16.24 -16.66
CA LYS A 125 2.22 -17.50 -16.23
C LYS A 125 2.23 -17.62 -14.70
N LEU A 126 3.33 -17.25 -14.07
CA LEU A 126 3.48 -17.32 -12.62
C LEU A 126 2.49 -16.40 -11.90
N ASP A 127 2.29 -15.15 -12.40
CA ASP A 127 1.28 -14.23 -11.87
C ASP A 127 -0.13 -14.83 -11.96
N ILE A 128 -0.49 -15.43 -13.10
CA ILE A 128 -1.80 -16.05 -13.30
C ILE A 128 -2.00 -17.26 -12.39
N GLU A 129 -0.99 -18.12 -12.23
CA GLU A 129 -1.05 -19.28 -11.33
C GLU A 129 -1.20 -18.86 -9.87
N THR A 130 -0.46 -17.83 -9.46
CA THR A 130 -0.57 -17.22 -8.14
C THR A 130 -1.98 -16.65 -7.93
N TRP A 131 -2.47 -15.89 -8.90
CA TRP A 131 -3.79 -15.26 -8.82
C TRP A 131 -4.94 -16.25 -8.72
N LYS A 132 -4.88 -17.36 -9.46
CA LYS A 132 -5.89 -18.44 -9.36
C LYS A 132 -5.99 -19.00 -7.94
N ALA A 133 -4.86 -19.22 -7.28
CA ALA A 133 -4.86 -19.66 -5.88
C ALA A 133 -5.49 -18.59 -4.97
N MET A 134 -5.19 -17.31 -5.22
CA MET A 134 -5.76 -16.20 -4.44
C MET A 134 -7.28 -16.05 -4.66
N GLU A 135 -7.78 -16.32 -5.86
CA GLU A 135 -9.23 -16.33 -6.13
C GLU A 135 -9.96 -17.42 -5.33
N GLU A 136 -9.37 -18.59 -5.14
CA GLU A 136 -9.92 -19.64 -4.28
C GLU A 136 -9.95 -19.22 -2.81
N MET A 137 -8.98 -18.43 -2.36
CA MET A 137 -8.97 -17.90 -0.99
C MET A 137 -10.12 -16.90 -0.74
N VAL A 138 -10.59 -16.23 -1.80
CA VAL A 138 -11.80 -15.41 -1.72
C VAL A 138 -13.04 -16.30 -1.63
N ASP A 139 -13.11 -17.37 -2.43
CA ASP A 139 -14.25 -18.30 -2.42
C ASP A 139 -14.42 -19.01 -1.07
N ASP A 140 -13.33 -19.32 -0.39
CA ASP A 140 -13.36 -19.99 0.94
C ASP A 140 -13.38 -19.02 2.14
N GLY A 141 -13.36 -17.71 1.88
CA GLY A 141 -13.56 -16.66 2.87
C GLY A 141 -12.29 -16.27 3.68
N ARG A 142 -11.13 -16.82 3.40
CA ARG A 142 -9.87 -16.41 4.04
C ARG A 142 -9.39 -15.02 3.61
N VAL A 143 -9.82 -14.57 2.45
CA VAL A 143 -9.52 -13.27 1.88
C VAL A 143 -10.81 -12.60 1.41
N LYS A 144 -11.05 -11.34 1.73
CA LYS A 144 -12.23 -10.65 1.23
C LYS A 144 -12.03 -10.05 -0.16
N ARG A 145 -10.83 -9.54 -0.47
CA ARG A 145 -10.50 -8.85 -1.72
C ARG A 145 -9.06 -9.10 -2.13
N LEU A 146 -8.82 -9.02 -3.43
CA LEU A 146 -7.51 -9.19 -4.02
C LEU A 146 -6.95 -7.86 -4.50
N GLY A 147 -5.64 -7.69 -4.34
CA GLY A 147 -4.89 -6.56 -4.83
C GLY A 147 -3.53 -6.95 -5.38
N VAL A 148 -2.85 -5.97 -5.92
CA VAL A 148 -1.48 -6.11 -6.41
C VAL A 148 -0.63 -4.94 -5.90
N SER A 149 0.69 -5.11 -5.95
CA SER A 149 1.63 -4.05 -5.64
C SER A 149 2.76 -4.03 -6.66
N ASN A 150 3.19 -2.83 -7.05
CA ASN A 150 4.23 -2.61 -8.05
C ASN A 150 3.90 -3.12 -9.47
N PHE A 151 2.61 -3.28 -9.79
CA PHE A 151 2.18 -3.70 -11.11
C PHE A 151 2.14 -2.50 -12.07
N LEU A 152 3.01 -2.51 -13.08
CA LEU A 152 2.95 -1.57 -14.18
C LEU A 152 1.81 -1.94 -15.14
N PRO A 153 1.39 -1.06 -16.08
CA PRO A 153 0.25 -1.31 -16.94
C PRO A 153 0.24 -2.67 -17.65
N HIS A 154 1.38 -3.16 -18.09
CA HIS A 154 1.45 -4.47 -18.78
C HIS A 154 1.35 -5.66 -17.82
N HIS A 155 1.83 -5.52 -16.57
CA HIS A 155 1.61 -6.53 -15.53
C HIS A 155 0.13 -6.61 -15.17
N LEU A 156 -0.49 -5.45 -14.89
CA LEU A 156 -1.91 -5.38 -14.55
C LEU A 156 -2.80 -5.86 -15.69
N GLN A 157 -2.45 -5.54 -16.95
CA GLN A 157 -3.18 -6.04 -18.15
C GLN A 157 -3.16 -7.56 -18.19
N ASN A 158 -2.01 -8.20 -17.96
CA ASN A 158 -1.88 -9.66 -17.96
C ASN A 158 -2.85 -10.32 -16.97
N LEU A 159 -3.01 -9.76 -15.76
CA LEU A 159 -3.99 -10.26 -14.81
C LEU A 159 -5.42 -9.99 -15.27
N LEU A 160 -5.75 -8.77 -15.69
CA LEU A 160 -7.11 -8.38 -16.09
C LEU A 160 -7.64 -9.20 -17.28
N ASP A 161 -6.76 -9.62 -18.18
CA ASP A 161 -7.13 -10.46 -19.33
C ASP A 161 -7.40 -11.93 -18.94
N ASN A 162 -6.94 -12.38 -17.76
CA ASN A 162 -6.94 -13.79 -17.38
C ASN A 162 -7.61 -14.06 -16.00
N CYS A 163 -7.98 -13.04 -15.25
CA CYS A 163 -8.56 -13.21 -13.91
C CYS A 163 -10.09 -13.37 -13.98
N ARG A 164 -10.64 -14.09 -13.01
CA ARG A 164 -12.07 -14.15 -12.70
C ARG A 164 -12.49 -13.02 -11.74
N ILE A 165 -11.63 -12.72 -10.76
CA ILE A 165 -11.80 -11.66 -9.78
C ILE A 165 -10.73 -10.59 -10.06
N ALA A 166 -11.15 -9.41 -10.48
CA ALA A 166 -10.22 -8.31 -10.75
C ALA A 166 -9.61 -7.76 -9.45
N PRO A 167 -8.33 -7.31 -9.46
CA PRO A 167 -7.76 -6.60 -8.33
C PRO A 167 -8.52 -5.31 -8.04
N VAL A 168 -8.74 -5.01 -6.75
CA VAL A 168 -9.44 -3.78 -6.34
C VAL A 168 -8.47 -2.63 -6.04
N VAL A 169 -7.20 -2.95 -5.79
CA VAL A 169 -6.13 -1.98 -5.47
C VAL A 169 -4.83 -2.34 -6.18
N ASP A 170 -4.01 -1.32 -6.48
CA ASP A 170 -2.60 -1.47 -6.87
C ASP A 170 -1.76 -0.49 -6.05
N GLN A 171 -0.86 -1.04 -5.23
CA GLN A 171 -0.01 -0.26 -4.34
C GLN A 171 1.34 0.04 -5.01
N LEU A 172 1.54 1.30 -5.38
CA LEU A 172 2.69 1.79 -6.16
C LEU A 172 3.55 2.76 -5.33
N GLU A 173 4.81 2.95 -5.73
CA GLU A 173 5.60 4.08 -5.22
C GLU A 173 5.04 5.38 -5.77
N LEU A 174 4.38 6.18 -4.92
CA LEU A 174 3.78 7.44 -5.34
C LEU A 174 4.03 8.53 -4.30
N HIS A 175 4.66 9.61 -4.73
CA HIS A 175 4.92 10.82 -3.93
C HIS A 175 5.23 12.00 -4.87
N PRO A 176 5.27 13.25 -4.41
CA PRO A 176 5.79 14.35 -5.22
C PRO A 176 7.19 14.04 -5.78
N GLY A 177 7.38 14.13 -7.08
CA GLY A 177 8.60 13.70 -7.78
C GLY A 177 8.65 12.22 -8.19
N CYS A 178 7.62 11.44 -7.86
CA CYS A 178 7.41 10.08 -8.38
C CYS A 178 5.90 9.88 -8.64
N SER A 179 5.42 10.39 -9.75
CA SER A 179 3.98 10.47 -10.04
C SER A 179 3.43 9.24 -10.76
N GLN A 180 4.28 8.48 -11.45
CA GLN A 180 3.91 7.28 -12.23
C GLN A 180 2.61 7.45 -13.04
N GLU A 181 2.44 8.56 -13.76
CA GLU A 181 1.19 8.97 -14.42
C GLU A 181 0.56 7.87 -15.29
N ARG A 182 1.40 7.09 -16.00
CA ARG A 182 0.90 6.00 -16.87
C ARG A 182 0.26 4.88 -16.05
N ALA A 183 0.89 4.45 -14.97
CA ALA A 183 0.37 3.40 -14.09
C ALA A 183 -0.88 3.91 -13.36
N LEU A 184 -0.83 5.12 -12.80
CA LEU A 184 -1.96 5.77 -12.14
C LEU A 184 -3.20 5.86 -13.05
N HIS A 185 -3.02 6.40 -14.27
CA HIS A 185 -4.11 6.50 -15.24
C HIS A 185 -4.68 5.12 -15.61
N TYR A 186 -3.81 4.12 -15.77
CA TYR A 186 -4.21 2.76 -16.11
C TYR A 186 -5.03 2.11 -14.98
N CYS A 187 -4.61 2.25 -13.74
CA CYS A 187 -5.37 1.80 -12.57
C CYS A 187 -6.76 2.44 -12.53
N MET A 188 -6.84 3.76 -12.61
CA MET A 188 -8.11 4.48 -12.56
C MET A 188 -9.06 4.10 -13.71
N LYS A 189 -8.54 3.95 -14.95
CA LYS A 189 -9.31 3.50 -16.12
C LYS A 189 -9.95 2.13 -15.90
N ASN A 190 -9.25 1.24 -15.20
CA ASN A 190 -9.69 -0.13 -14.93
C ASN A 190 -10.40 -0.27 -13.56
N LYS A 191 -10.73 0.85 -12.89
CA LYS A 191 -11.40 0.89 -11.57
C LYS A 191 -10.61 0.18 -10.47
N VAL A 192 -9.30 0.14 -10.59
CA VAL A 192 -8.36 -0.30 -9.56
C VAL A 192 -7.94 0.93 -8.78
N LEU A 193 -8.13 0.95 -7.45
CA LEU A 193 -7.75 2.08 -6.61
C LEU A 193 -6.22 2.12 -6.46
N PRO A 194 -5.54 3.20 -6.89
CA PRO A 194 -4.12 3.33 -6.64
C PRO A 194 -3.86 3.65 -5.16
N MET A 195 -2.88 2.97 -4.58
CA MET A 195 -2.39 3.20 -3.24
C MET A 195 -0.92 3.63 -3.29
N ALA A 196 -0.48 4.41 -2.33
CA ALA A 196 0.87 4.93 -2.31
C ALA A 196 1.70 4.33 -1.17
N TRP A 197 2.68 3.48 -1.49
CA TRP A 197 3.75 3.21 -0.57
C TRP A 197 4.83 4.30 -0.64
N SER A 198 5.57 4.51 0.44
CA SER A 198 6.53 5.61 0.60
C SER A 198 5.95 7.00 0.23
N PRO A 199 4.74 7.36 0.66
CA PRO A 199 4.08 8.61 0.28
C PRO A 199 4.86 9.86 0.73
N LEU A 200 5.80 9.69 1.67
CA LEU A 200 6.68 10.71 2.24
C LEU A 200 8.14 10.55 1.79
N GLY A 201 8.41 9.83 0.68
CA GLY A 201 9.76 9.67 0.12
C GLY A 201 10.76 8.98 1.06
N ARG A 202 10.33 8.07 1.94
CA ARG A 202 11.14 7.34 2.94
C ARG A 202 11.94 8.24 3.89
N GLY A 203 11.50 9.49 4.13
CA GLY A 203 12.26 10.42 4.97
C GLY A 203 13.64 10.81 4.40
N ARG A 204 13.96 10.42 3.18
CA ARG A 204 15.19 10.86 2.50
C ARG A 204 15.03 12.33 2.18
N GLU A 205 15.66 13.16 2.96
CA GLU A 205 15.62 14.63 2.86
C GLU A 205 15.88 15.11 1.42
N ASN A 206 16.68 14.38 0.64
CA ASN A 206 17.02 14.75 -0.72
C ASN A 206 15.90 14.50 -1.76
N ALA A 207 14.95 13.60 -1.53
CA ALA A 207 13.86 13.36 -2.46
C ALA A 207 12.75 14.42 -2.34
N LEU A 208 12.44 14.84 -1.12
CA LEU A 208 11.40 15.84 -0.85
C LEU A 208 11.95 17.21 -0.40
N ALA A 209 13.00 17.24 0.43
CA ALA A 209 13.52 18.47 1.04
C ALA A 209 14.46 19.28 0.12
N GLY A 210 15.11 18.64 -0.86
CA GLY A 210 15.92 19.34 -1.87
C GLY A 210 15.11 20.17 -2.88
N ASN A 211 13.79 20.14 -2.76
CA ASN A 211 12.89 20.85 -3.64
C ASN A 211 12.36 22.13 -2.98
N GLU A 212 12.51 23.27 -3.61
CA GLU A 212 12.01 24.56 -3.09
C GLU A 212 10.46 24.68 -3.09
N ILE A 213 9.75 23.83 -3.84
CA ILE A 213 8.30 23.90 -4.00
C ILE A 213 7.59 23.49 -2.68
N LEU A 214 7.96 22.35 -2.11
CA LEU A 214 7.29 21.82 -0.91
C LEU A 214 7.37 22.76 0.30
N PRO A 215 8.52 23.37 0.67
CA PRO A 215 8.58 24.35 1.74
C PRO A 215 7.74 25.60 1.47
N LYS A 216 7.65 26.06 0.21
CA LYS A 216 6.80 27.19 -0.17
C LYS A 216 5.31 26.87 0.02
N LEU A 217 4.88 25.69 -0.38
CA LEU A 217 3.51 25.21 -0.18
C LEU A 217 3.19 24.98 1.30
N ALA A 218 4.09 24.38 2.05
CA ALA A 218 3.96 24.20 3.49
C ALA A 218 3.70 25.54 4.20
N LYS A 219 4.46 26.58 3.85
CA LYS A 219 4.26 27.95 4.36
C LYS A 219 2.94 28.56 3.89
N LYS A 220 2.56 28.40 2.60
CA LYS A 220 1.31 28.93 2.03
C LYS A 220 0.08 28.40 2.75
N TYR A 221 0.04 27.11 3.05
CA TYR A 221 -1.09 26.45 3.68
C TYR A 221 -1.03 26.36 5.20
N GLY A 222 0.10 26.75 5.84
CA GLY A 222 0.31 26.60 7.27
C GLY A 222 0.34 25.14 7.72
N ARG A 223 0.93 24.27 6.89
CA ARG A 223 0.97 22.80 7.07
C ARG A 223 2.40 22.31 6.97
N SER A 224 2.65 21.10 7.50
CA SER A 224 3.94 20.42 7.31
C SER A 224 4.11 19.93 5.87
N ILE A 225 5.35 19.74 5.43
CA ILE A 225 5.65 19.15 4.13
C ILE A 225 4.96 17.78 3.98
N GLN A 226 4.96 16.98 5.05
CA GLN A 226 4.31 15.68 5.09
C GLN A 226 2.80 15.79 4.82
N GLN A 227 2.13 16.74 5.45
CA GLN A 227 0.70 17.00 5.22
C GLN A 227 0.43 17.46 3.78
N ILE A 228 1.29 18.28 3.18
CA ILE A 228 1.19 18.65 1.77
C ILE A 228 1.30 17.42 0.86
N CYS A 229 2.29 16.54 1.10
CA CYS A 229 2.46 15.31 0.31
C CYS A 229 1.24 14.38 0.41
N LEU A 230 0.74 14.14 1.62
CA LEU A 230 -0.43 13.29 1.84
C LEU A 230 -1.68 13.89 1.19
N ARG A 231 -1.89 15.19 1.36
CA ARG A 231 -3.03 15.89 0.74
C ARG A 231 -2.98 15.86 -0.78
N PHE A 232 -1.81 16.06 -1.37
CA PHE A 232 -1.57 15.92 -2.80
C PHE A 232 -2.05 14.56 -3.32
N LEU A 233 -1.63 13.47 -2.68
CA LEU A 233 -2.03 12.11 -3.08
C LEU A 233 -3.55 11.92 -2.94
N ILE A 234 -4.12 12.29 -1.80
CA ILE A 234 -5.55 12.14 -1.53
C ILE A 234 -6.40 12.91 -2.55
N GLN A 235 -6.01 14.13 -2.92
CA GLN A 235 -6.74 14.93 -3.91
C GLN A 235 -6.65 14.36 -5.32
N ARG A 236 -5.63 13.56 -5.62
CA ARG A 236 -5.48 12.83 -6.87
C ARG A 236 -6.18 11.47 -6.89
N GLY A 237 -6.96 11.15 -5.86
CA GLY A 237 -7.65 9.86 -5.76
C GLY A 237 -6.74 8.69 -5.40
N ILE A 238 -5.61 8.96 -4.75
CA ILE A 238 -4.61 7.97 -4.33
C ILE A 238 -4.71 7.80 -2.81
N LEU A 239 -4.73 6.56 -2.32
CA LEU A 239 -4.74 6.24 -0.90
C LEU A 239 -3.30 6.13 -0.37
N PRO A 240 -2.81 7.09 0.43
CA PRO A 240 -1.46 7.02 0.99
C PRO A 240 -1.39 6.10 2.21
N ILE A 241 -0.25 5.40 2.34
CA ILE A 241 0.07 4.52 3.47
C ILE A 241 1.36 5.02 4.14
N PRO A 242 1.30 6.14 4.90
CA PRO A 242 2.46 6.60 5.64
C PRO A 242 2.77 5.69 6.82
N LYS A 243 4.07 5.57 7.14
CA LYS A 243 4.56 5.08 8.44
C LYS A 243 4.82 6.26 9.36
N ALA A 244 4.57 6.09 10.62
CA ALA A 244 4.98 7.01 11.67
C ALA A 244 5.36 6.22 12.94
N THR A 245 6.30 6.76 13.73
CA THR A 245 6.80 6.12 14.96
C THR A 245 6.37 6.86 16.21
N THR A 246 5.96 8.13 16.10
CA THR A 246 5.51 8.95 17.23
C THR A 246 4.03 9.30 17.11
N LYS A 247 3.37 9.48 18.24
CA LYS A 247 1.94 9.85 18.30
C LYS A 247 1.66 11.17 17.58
N GLU A 248 2.55 12.13 17.72
CA GLU A 248 2.44 13.44 17.09
C GLU A 248 2.44 13.34 15.56
N HIS A 249 3.34 12.53 14.99
CA HIS A 249 3.38 12.30 13.55
C HIS A 249 2.15 11.53 13.06
N MET A 250 1.66 10.54 13.83
CA MET A 250 0.45 9.80 13.52
C MET A 250 -0.77 10.71 13.47
N GLN A 251 -0.93 11.59 14.45
CA GLN A 251 -2.01 12.57 14.52
C GLN A 251 -1.89 13.60 13.39
N SER A 252 -0.70 14.16 13.16
CA SER A 252 -0.44 15.11 12.09
C SER A 252 -0.76 14.54 10.71
N ASN A 253 -0.47 13.26 10.46
CA ASN A 253 -0.80 12.58 9.21
C ASN A 253 -2.33 12.45 8.99
N LEU A 254 -3.13 12.41 10.05
CA LEU A 254 -4.60 12.38 9.97
C LEU A 254 -5.19 13.78 9.77
N GLU A 255 -4.48 14.86 10.10
CA GLU A 255 -4.92 16.24 9.98
C GLU A 255 -4.69 16.80 8.56
N VAL A 256 -5.22 16.09 7.54
CA VAL A 256 -5.04 16.42 6.12
C VAL A 256 -6.36 16.63 5.38
N PHE A 257 -7.49 16.60 6.09
CA PHE A 257 -8.83 16.66 5.48
C PHE A 257 -9.47 18.04 5.59
N ASP A 258 -8.93 18.94 6.39
CA ASP A 258 -9.47 20.28 6.69
C ASP A 258 -8.92 21.39 5.79
N PHE A 259 -8.05 21.07 4.83
CA PHE A 259 -7.55 21.98 3.81
C PHE A 259 -7.51 21.33 2.43
N ALA A 260 -7.33 22.12 1.39
CA ALA A 260 -7.15 21.63 0.03
C ALA A 260 -6.10 22.46 -0.71
N LEU A 261 -5.26 21.79 -1.48
CA LEU A 261 -4.36 22.42 -2.45
C LEU A 261 -5.21 22.96 -3.62
N ASP A 262 -4.90 24.13 -4.11
CA ASP A 262 -5.55 24.68 -5.31
C ASP A 262 -5.04 23.98 -6.59
N GLY A 263 -5.66 24.30 -7.73
CA GLY A 263 -5.37 23.63 -9.00
C GLY A 263 -3.96 23.90 -9.51
N ASP A 264 -3.42 25.10 -9.27
CA ASP A 264 -2.08 25.48 -9.71
C ASP A 264 -1.02 24.75 -8.89
N ASP A 265 -1.22 24.63 -7.58
CA ASP A 265 -0.31 23.90 -6.68
C ASP A 265 -0.35 22.38 -6.94
N LEU A 266 -1.53 21.82 -7.20
CA LEU A 266 -1.65 20.42 -7.63
C LEU A 266 -0.89 20.17 -8.94
N SER A 267 -1.06 21.08 -9.92
CA SER A 267 -0.34 21.01 -11.19
C SER A 267 1.16 21.12 -10.99
N MET A 268 1.60 22.04 -10.14
CA MET A 268 3.02 22.24 -9.82
C MET A 268 3.63 20.98 -9.22
N LEU A 269 2.98 20.33 -8.26
CA LEU A 269 3.44 19.09 -7.64
C LEU A 269 3.42 17.90 -8.62
N THR A 270 2.40 17.82 -9.48
CA THR A 270 2.30 16.76 -10.50
C THR A 270 3.44 16.85 -11.51
N ASN A 271 3.81 18.07 -11.90
CA ASN A 271 4.84 18.33 -12.90
C ASN A 271 6.24 18.53 -12.30
N MET A 272 6.44 18.23 -11.02
CA MET A 272 7.78 18.22 -10.42
C MET A 272 8.71 17.30 -11.21
N PRO A 273 10.01 17.66 -11.33
CA PRO A 273 10.98 16.76 -11.92
C PRO A 273 10.90 15.37 -11.27
N GLN A 274 10.74 14.35 -12.11
CA GLN A 274 10.68 12.99 -11.60
C GLN A 274 12.07 12.59 -11.09
N THR A 275 12.11 12.12 -9.86
CA THR A 275 13.32 11.55 -9.26
C THR A 275 13.47 10.08 -9.68
N THR A 276 14.61 9.51 -9.42
CA THR A 276 14.78 8.05 -9.53
C THR A 276 13.89 7.35 -8.51
N TRP A 277 13.51 6.13 -8.81
CA TRP A 277 12.82 5.24 -7.88
C TRP A 277 13.57 5.15 -6.55
N LEU A 278 12.84 5.24 -5.44
CA LEU A 278 13.41 5.02 -4.10
C LEU A 278 13.51 3.53 -3.78
N GLY A 279 12.64 2.73 -4.40
CA GLY A 279 12.64 1.28 -4.38
C GLY A 279 13.22 0.68 -5.67
N GLU A 280 12.95 -0.61 -5.85
CA GLU A 280 13.33 -1.35 -7.04
C GLU A 280 12.35 -1.06 -8.18
N HIS A 281 12.83 -1.09 -9.43
CA HIS A 281 11.96 -0.93 -10.59
C HIS A 281 11.32 -2.29 -10.96
N PRO A 282 9.98 -2.38 -11.12
CA PRO A 282 9.30 -3.65 -11.35
C PRO A 282 9.80 -4.48 -12.54
N ASP A 283 10.33 -3.83 -13.58
CA ASP A 283 10.84 -4.54 -14.76
C ASP A 283 12.34 -4.88 -14.69
N PHE A 284 13.14 -4.07 -13.99
CA PHE A 284 14.60 -4.14 -14.12
C PHE A 284 15.31 -4.52 -12.84
N HIS A 285 14.76 -4.11 -11.71
CA HIS A 285 15.36 -4.29 -10.39
C HIS A 285 14.37 -4.98 -9.46
N ILE A 286 14.39 -6.32 -9.50
CA ILE A 286 13.54 -7.13 -8.64
C ILE A 286 14.26 -7.27 -7.28
N PRO A 287 13.55 -7.04 -6.16
CA PRO A 287 14.13 -7.17 -4.84
C PRO A 287 14.79 -8.55 -4.62
N GLN A 288 16.01 -8.54 -4.08
CA GLN A 288 16.77 -9.76 -3.81
C GLN A 288 16.55 -10.32 -2.39
N MET A 289 15.77 -9.61 -1.58
CA MET A 289 15.44 -10.08 -0.22
C MET A 289 14.64 -11.38 -0.29
N LYS A 290 14.97 -12.32 0.60
CA LYS A 290 14.22 -13.57 0.75
C LYS A 290 13.35 -13.49 1.99
N SER A 291 12.18 -14.11 1.94
CA SER A 291 11.39 -14.36 3.14
C SER A 291 12.22 -15.17 4.15
N ASN A 292 12.09 -14.84 5.43
CA ASN A 292 12.77 -15.60 6.47
C ASN A 292 12.03 -16.93 6.69
N PRO A 293 12.65 -18.10 6.39
CA PRO A 293 11.98 -19.39 6.53
C PRO A 293 11.67 -19.76 7.99
N GLU A 294 12.30 -19.10 8.97
CA GLU A 294 12.09 -19.35 10.41
C GLU A 294 10.89 -18.55 10.97
N ASN A 295 10.30 -17.65 10.18
CA ASN A 295 9.12 -16.88 10.57
C ASN A 295 7.80 -17.67 10.34
N ILE A 296 7.70 -18.81 10.99
CA ILE A 296 6.48 -19.65 10.98
C ILE A 296 5.59 -19.35 12.16
#